data_287eeb3f76d91b1b74c9eb3caf25d807
#
_entry.id   287eeb3f76d91b1b74c9eb3caf25d807
#
_cell.length_a   1.000
_cell.length_b   1.000
_cell.length_c   1.000
_cell.angle_alpha   90.00
_cell.angle_beta   90.00
_cell.angle_gamma   90.00
#
_symmetry.space_group_name_H-M   'P 1'
#
loop_
_entity.id
_entity.type
_entity.pdbx_description
1 polymer ?
#
loop_
_entity_poly.entity_id
_entity_poly.type
_entity_poly.pdbx_seq_one_letter_code
_entity_poly.pdbx_strand_id
1 'polypeptide(L)'
;LQITQNVIIAGVSHLQENFDYSMEELVHLAAADNLKVVTQVRQHLDHINNQFYFGQGKVQEIKHLAQYYNIQLVIVNDELSPSQVRNLEKATQLQFLDRTELILQVFAQRAHSRQAQLQVAIAQLQYQLPRIHPSGNPLDQQRGHGGLANRGAGESQLELNRRTIRQQINKLQQDLRHVRQTLDIQSNRRQSAHLPQVALVGYTNAGKSTTMNGLLSLANESAAKQVLVKDQLFATLDTSIRKISLPQMPDFLISDTVGFISKLPHNLIEAFRSTLAEAQTADLLIQVVDASSSQLPQMLDTTQQALTAIGIHNKPMIYAYNKSDRTNNFVKPEIIGNSIYYSALQTSSLKTLINLIYKHLFKQYHVMKVLIPFADKKLHHYIHQLTIQRQEYTFAGTIYQLFVSPQQALKLQKYQLN
;
A
#
# COMPACT_ATOMS: atom_id res chain seq x y z
N LEU A 1 9.34 27.10 5.48
CA LEU A 1 7.88 27.27 5.34
C LEU A 1 7.51 26.74 3.96
N GLN A 2 6.96 25.53 3.85
CA GLN A 2 6.35 25.06 2.61
C GLN A 2 5.11 25.92 2.37
N ILE A 3 5.06 26.62 1.24
CA ILE A 3 3.90 27.40 0.83
C ILE A 3 2.80 26.39 0.51
N THR A 4 1.78 26.30 1.35
CA THR A 4 0.62 25.45 1.12
C THR A 4 -0.27 26.13 0.09
N GLN A 5 -0.50 25.49 -1.06
CA GLN A 5 -1.39 26.02 -2.10
C GLN A 5 -2.85 25.80 -1.69
N ASN A 6 -3.67 26.85 -1.77
CA ASN A 6 -5.10 26.78 -1.54
C ASN A 6 -5.81 26.14 -2.72
N VAL A 7 -6.78 25.25 -2.44
CA VAL A 7 -7.53 24.51 -3.47
C VAL A 7 -9.02 24.45 -3.15
N ILE A 8 -9.82 24.26 -4.18
CA ILE A 8 -11.23 23.85 -4.07
C ILE A 8 -11.30 22.36 -4.34
N ILE A 9 -12.07 21.60 -3.56
CA ILE A 9 -12.43 20.24 -3.93
C ILE A 9 -13.88 20.21 -4.45
N ALA A 10 -14.11 19.38 -5.47
CA ALA A 10 -15.41 19.26 -6.08
C ALA A 10 -15.76 17.80 -6.38
N GLY A 11 -17.03 17.44 -6.23
CA GLY A 11 -17.47 16.07 -6.50
C GLY A 11 -18.94 15.99 -6.88
N VAL A 12 -19.29 14.93 -7.61
CA VAL A 12 -20.66 14.59 -7.99
C VAL A 12 -21.10 13.34 -7.25
N SER A 13 -22.21 13.41 -6.54
CA SER A 13 -22.91 12.26 -5.98
C SER A 13 -23.78 11.67 -7.08
N HIS A 14 -23.42 10.46 -7.52
CA HIS A 14 -24.20 9.68 -8.48
C HIS A 14 -24.31 8.25 -7.96
N LEU A 15 -25.51 7.81 -7.55
CA LEU A 15 -25.77 6.44 -7.05
C LEU A 15 -24.78 5.91 -5.97
N GLN A 16 -24.04 6.79 -5.29
CA GLN A 16 -23.02 6.41 -4.33
C GLN A 16 -23.55 6.55 -2.90
N GLU A 17 -23.57 5.45 -2.17
CA GLU A 17 -24.01 5.40 -0.76
C GLU A 17 -23.08 6.15 0.21
N ASN A 18 -21.81 6.42 -0.18
CA ASN A 18 -20.77 6.95 0.72
C ASN A 18 -20.05 8.18 0.15
N PHE A 19 -20.80 9.08 -0.49
CA PHE A 19 -20.23 10.28 -1.12
C PHE A 19 -19.53 11.20 -0.10
N ASP A 20 -20.12 11.41 1.07
CA ASP A 20 -19.55 12.27 2.11
C ASP A 20 -18.18 11.78 2.56
N TYR A 21 -18.05 10.49 2.83
CA TYR A 21 -16.77 9.87 3.17
C TYR A 21 -15.74 10.00 2.05
N SER A 22 -16.15 9.82 0.79
CA SER A 22 -15.25 9.98 -0.37
C SER A 22 -14.72 11.42 -0.49
N MET A 23 -15.55 12.42 -0.15
CA MET A 23 -15.12 13.83 -0.10
C MET A 23 -14.19 14.13 1.08
N GLU A 24 -14.43 13.56 2.26
CA GLU A 24 -13.52 13.64 3.41
C GLU A 24 -12.16 13.00 3.09
N GLU A 25 -12.17 11.84 2.44
CA GLU A 25 -10.96 11.17 2.00
C GLU A 25 -10.17 12.04 0.99
N LEU A 26 -10.87 12.75 0.09
CA LEU A 26 -10.24 13.68 -0.85
C LEU A 26 -9.57 14.86 -0.12
N VAL A 27 -10.13 15.36 0.97
CA VAL A 27 -9.48 16.37 1.83
C VAL A 27 -8.17 15.84 2.40
N HIS A 28 -8.17 14.59 2.90
CA HIS A 28 -6.95 13.97 3.43
C HIS A 28 -5.91 13.69 2.33
N LEU A 29 -6.33 13.33 1.11
CA LEU A 29 -5.44 13.19 -0.05
C LEU A 29 -4.79 14.52 -0.42
N ALA A 30 -5.58 15.60 -0.49
CA ALA A 30 -5.07 16.93 -0.77
C ALA A 30 -4.05 17.38 0.30
N ALA A 31 -4.34 17.13 1.57
CA ALA A 31 -3.41 17.41 2.67
C ALA A 31 -2.12 16.59 2.57
N ALA A 32 -2.18 15.34 2.07
CA ALA A 32 -1.00 14.50 1.85
C ALA A 32 -0.07 15.05 0.74
N ASP A 33 -0.61 15.83 -0.18
CA ASP A 33 0.11 16.56 -1.23
C ASP A 33 0.45 18.01 -0.86
N ASN A 34 0.34 18.39 0.42
CA ASN A 34 0.56 19.74 0.94
C ASN A 34 -0.41 20.80 0.36
N LEU A 35 -1.61 20.39 -0.06
CA LEU A 35 -2.65 21.27 -0.55
C LEU A 35 -3.66 21.56 0.57
N LYS A 36 -4.10 22.82 0.69
CA LYS A 36 -5.07 23.25 1.70
C LYS A 36 -6.45 23.44 1.07
N VAL A 37 -7.38 22.61 1.44
CA VAL A 37 -8.78 22.75 1.02
C VAL A 37 -9.41 23.95 1.71
N VAL A 38 -9.88 24.94 0.92
CA VAL A 38 -10.55 26.15 1.41
C VAL A 38 -12.07 25.95 1.41
N THR A 39 -12.61 25.35 0.36
CA THR A 39 -14.04 25.10 0.24
C THR A 39 -14.32 23.83 -0.56
N GLN A 40 -15.54 23.33 -0.44
CA GLN A 40 -16.01 22.12 -1.11
C GLN A 40 -17.23 22.44 -1.96
N VAL A 41 -17.25 21.92 -3.17
CA VAL A 41 -18.39 22.02 -4.10
C VAL A 41 -18.97 20.62 -4.31
N ARG A 42 -20.25 20.45 -4.01
CA ARG A 42 -20.95 19.17 -4.10
C ARG A 42 -22.15 19.31 -5.02
N GLN A 43 -22.37 18.32 -5.85
CA GLN A 43 -23.53 18.26 -6.74
C GLN A 43 -24.13 16.86 -6.73
N HIS A 44 -25.44 16.76 -6.71
CA HIS A 44 -26.15 15.52 -6.97
C HIS A 44 -26.62 15.50 -8.43
N LEU A 45 -26.32 14.42 -9.15
CA LEU A 45 -26.76 14.22 -10.53
C LEU A 45 -27.19 12.77 -10.72
N ASP A 46 -28.31 12.54 -11.40
CA ASP A 46 -28.75 11.21 -11.83
C ASP A 46 -27.84 10.67 -12.95
N HIS A 47 -27.30 11.55 -13.78
CA HIS A 47 -26.35 11.22 -14.84
C HIS A 47 -25.20 12.22 -14.89
N ILE A 48 -23.98 11.70 -14.93
CA ILE A 48 -22.77 12.53 -15.05
C ILE A 48 -22.76 13.20 -16.43
N ASN A 49 -22.47 14.50 -16.45
CA ASN A 49 -22.38 15.25 -17.69
C ASN A 49 -21.13 14.84 -18.49
N ASN A 50 -21.34 14.37 -19.72
CA ASN A 50 -20.23 13.89 -20.57
C ASN A 50 -19.28 15.02 -21.00
N GLN A 51 -19.74 16.28 -21.07
CA GLN A 51 -18.94 17.40 -21.50
C GLN A 51 -18.12 18.03 -20.39
N PHE A 52 -18.71 18.24 -19.21
CA PHE A 52 -18.10 18.97 -18.08
C PHE A 52 -18.01 18.17 -16.80
N TYR A 53 -18.49 16.92 -16.73
CA TYR A 53 -18.66 16.15 -15.50
C TYR A 53 -19.71 16.76 -14.56
N PHE A 54 -19.72 18.07 -14.37
CA PHE A 54 -20.71 18.87 -13.63
C PHE A 54 -21.80 19.44 -14.53
N GLY A 55 -22.92 19.86 -13.95
CA GLY A 55 -23.88 20.70 -14.61
C GLY A 55 -23.32 22.12 -14.89
N GLN A 56 -23.77 22.78 -15.92
CA GLN A 56 -23.27 24.10 -16.33
C GLN A 56 -23.32 25.16 -15.21
N GLY A 57 -24.43 25.22 -14.44
CA GLY A 57 -24.54 26.13 -13.30
C GLY A 57 -23.48 25.89 -12.23
N LYS A 58 -23.13 24.60 -11.99
CA LYS A 58 -22.09 24.23 -11.03
C LYS A 58 -20.70 24.61 -11.52
N VAL A 59 -20.42 24.55 -12.81
CA VAL A 59 -19.18 25.04 -13.40
C VAL A 59 -19.00 26.54 -13.16
N GLN A 60 -20.07 27.32 -13.30
CA GLN A 60 -20.04 28.77 -13.02
C GLN A 60 -19.85 29.05 -11.52
N GLU A 61 -20.50 28.29 -10.64
CA GLU A 61 -20.31 28.37 -9.19
C GLU A 61 -18.84 28.12 -8.80
N ILE A 62 -18.20 27.06 -9.34
CA ILE A 62 -16.78 26.79 -9.13
C ILE A 62 -15.92 27.97 -9.57
N LYS A 63 -16.21 28.56 -10.74
CA LYS A 63 -15.49 29.74 -11.25
C LYS A 63 -15.62 30.94 -10.32
N HIS A 64 -16.83 31.24 -9.82
CA HIS A 64 -17.07 32.35 -8.89
C HIS A 64 -16.38 32.14 -7.54
N LEU A 65 -16.46 30.92 -6.98
CA LEU A 65 -15.78 30.58 -5.73
C LEU A 65 -14.25 30.69 -5.89
N ALA A 66 -13.70 30.24 -7.00
CA ALA A 66 -12.27 30.36 -7.28
C ALA A 66 -11.81 31.82 -7.36
N GLN A 67 -12.58 32.69 -7.98
CA GLN A 67 -12.33 34.14 -8.03
C GLN A 67 -12.43 34.74 -6.62
N TYR A 68 -13.47 34.42 -5.85
CA TYR A 68 -13.68 34.95 -4.51
C TYR A 68 -12.55 34.60 -3.53
N TYR A 69 -12.07 33.34 -3.57
CA TYR A 69 -10.99 32.86 -2.72
C TYR A 69 -9.58 33.01 -3.33
N ASN A 70 -9.46 33.57 -4.53
CA ASN A 70 -8.22 33.66 -5.31
C ASN A 70 -7.50 32.30 -5.45
N ILE A 71 -8.24 31.29 -5.90
CA ILE A 71 -7.78 29.92 -6.07
C ILE A 71 -7.68 29.62 -7.58
N GLN A 72 -6.62 28.93 -7.99
CA GLN A 72 -6.39 28.54 -9.38
C GLN A 72 -6.50 27.03 -9.62
N LEU A 73 -6.56 26.21 -8.57
CA LEU A 73 -6.57 24.76 -8.65
C LEU A 73 -7.84 24.18 -8.04
N VAL A 74 -8.52 23.34 -8.81
CA VAL A 74 -9.70 22.58 -8.40
C VAL A 74 -9.39 21.09 -8.44
N ILE A 75 -9.69 20.36 -7.37
CA ILE A 75 -9.50 18.91 -7.31
C ILE A 75 -10.85 18.23 -7.39
N VAL A 76 -10.98 17.26 -8.31
CA VAL A 76 -12.22 16.53 -8.55
C VAL A 76 -12.16 15.13 -7.97
N ASN A 77 -13.23 14.69 -7.30
CA ASN A 77 -13.30 13.43 -6.54
C ASN A 77 -13.32 12.15 -7.40
N ASP A 78 -13.48 12.27 -8.69
CA ASP A 78 -13.50 11.14 -9.62
C ASP A 78 -12.47 11.37 -10.73
N GLU A 79 -12.15 10.30 -11.48
CA GLU A 79 -11.31 10.42 -12.67
C GLU A 79 -12.06 11.14 -13.78
N LEU A 80 -11.43 12.14 -14.37
CA LEU A 80 -11.98 12.90 -15.48
C LEU A 80 -11.46 12.39 -16.83
N SER A 81 -12.34 12.40 -17.83
CA SER A 81 -11.88 12.18 -19.20
C SER A 81 -11.03 13.37 -19.68
N PRO A 82 -10.10 13.15 -20.62
CA PRO A 82 -9.30 14.22 -21.18
C PRO A 82 -10.12 15.36 -21.79
N SER A 83 -11.30 15.07 -22.32
CA SER A 83 -12.23 16.08 -22.87
C SER A 83 -12.91 16.90 -21.77
N GLN A 84 -13.29 16.28 -20.64
CA GLN A 84 -13.87 16.97 -19.51
C GLN A 84 -12.89 17.95 -18.89
N VAL A 85 -11.61 17.54 -18.65
CA VAL A 85 -10.57 18.43 -18.14
C VAL A 85 -10.44 19.66 -19.05
N ARG A 86 -10.24 19.49 -20.36
CA ARG A 86 -10.12 20.59 -21.30
C ARG A 86 -11.31 21.54 -21.29
N ASN A 87 -12.52 20.99 -21.29
CA ASN A 87 -13.74 21.79 -21.33
C ASN A 87 -13.88 22.61 -20.04
N LEU A 88 -13.60 22.02 -18.88
CA LEU A 88 -13.60 22.70 -17.58
C LEU A 88 -12.55 23.81 -17.53
N GLU A 89 -11.31 23.54 -17.92
CA GLU A 89 -10.23 24.52 -17.94
C GLU A 89 -10.53 25.68 -18.91
N LYS A 90 -11.06 25.37 -20.11
CA LYS A 90 -11.45 26.40 -21.09
C LYS A 90 -12.63 27.28 -20.59
N ALA A 91 -13.60 26.70 -19.90
CA ALA A 91 -14.77 27.43 -19.41
C ALA A 91 -14.46 28.29 -18.16
N THR A 92 -13.60 27.82 -17.29
CA THR A 92 -13.34 28.45 -16.01
C THR A 92 -12.03 29.24 -15.95
N GLN A 93 -11.06 28.91 -16.80
CA GLN A 93 -9.66 29.40 -16.78
C GLN A 93 -8.93 28.97 -15.48
N LEU A 94 -9.33 27.82 -14.89
CA LEU A 94 -8.72 27.20 -13.72
C LEU A 94 -8.02 25.91 -14.12
N GLN A 95 -7.10 25.46 -13.31
CA GLN A 95 -6.48 24.14 -13.44
C GLN A 95 -7.36 23.09 -12.74
N PHE A 96 -7.51 21.94 -13.37
CA PHE A 96 -8.27 20.81 -12.81
C PHE A 96 -7.36 19.62 -12.62
N LEU A 97 -7.33 19.12 -11.38
CA LEU A 97 -6.64 17.90 -10.98
C LEU A 97 -7.71 16.87 -10.62
N ASP A 98 -7.68 15.71 -11.20
CA ASP A 98 -8.59 14.64 -10.81
C ASP A 98 -8.00 13.77 -9.69
N ARG A 99 -8.83 12.91 -9.09
CA ARG A 99 -8.43 12.03 -7.98
C ARG A 99 -7.27 11.13 -8.35
N THR A 100 -7.23 10.59 -9.57
CA THR A 100 -6.17 9.72 -10.06
C THR A 100 -4.83 10.44 -10.13
N GLU A 101 -4.82 11.64 -10.67
CA GLU A 101 -3.62 12.46 -10.77
C GLU A 101 -3.11 12.89 -9.38
N LEU A 102 -4.02 13.28 -8.47
CA LEU A 102 -3.65 13.60 -7.09
C LEU A 102 -2.99 12.40 -6.38
N ILE A 103 -3.55 11.19 -6.51
CA ILE A 103 -2.96 9.97 -5.95
C ILE A 103 -1.56 9.74 -6.53
N LEU A 104 -1.37 9.93 -7.85
CA LEU A 104 -0.07 9.79 -8.51
C LEU A 104 0.95 10.82 -8.02
N GLN A 105 0.53 12.06 -7.72
CA GLN A 105 1.40 13.09 -7.14
C GLN A 105 1.83 12.72 -5.72
N VAL A 106 0.90 12.27 -4.87
CA VAL A 106 1.21 11.77 -3.53
C VAL A 106 2.19 10.61 -3.59
N PHE A 107 1.99 9.66 -4.51
CA PHE A 107 2.90 8.54 -4.70
C PHE A 107 4.28 8.96 -5.18
N ALA A 108 4.38 9.94 -6.08
CA ALA A 108 5.68 10.45 -6.55
C ALA A 108 6.50 11.07 -5.42
N GLN A 109 5.86 11.75 -4.47
CA GLN A 109 6.54 12.31 -3.30
C GLN A 109 6.96 11.24 -2.28
N ARG A 110 6.27 10.08 -2.24
CA ARG A 110 6.52 9.00 -1.26
C ARG A 110 7.40 7.88 -1.80
N ALA A 111 7.66 7.82 -3.09
CA ALA A 111 8.49 6.80 -3.72
C ALA A 111 9.97 7.06 -3.43
N HIS A 112 10.57 6.30 -2.52
CA HIS A 112 11.99 6.41 -2.17
C HIS A 112 12.81 5.29 -2.81
N SER A 113 12.28 4.09 -2.95
CA SER A 113 12.96 2.99 -3.62
C SER A 113 12.98 3.18 -5.14
N ARG A 114 14.04 2.68 -5.77
CA ARG A 114 14.15 2.71 -7.24
C ARG A 114 12.99 2.01 -7.93
N GLN A 115 12.49 0.93 -7.34
CA GLN A 115 11.33 0.20 -7.83
C GLN A 115 10.08 1.07 -7.82
N ALA A 116 9.74 1.68 -6.67
CA ALA A 116 8.56 2.53 -6.54
C ALA A 116 8.64 3.76 -7.46
N GLN A 117 9.80 4.41 -7.55
CA GLN A 117 10.02 5.54 -8.46
C GLN A 117 9.74 5.18 -9.92
N LEU A 118 10.26 4.03 -10.38
CA LEU A 118 10.02 3.55 -11.75
C LEU A 118 8.52 3.24 -11.98
N GLN A 119 7.86 2.60 -11.02
CA GLN A 119 6.44 2.27 -11.11
C GLN A 119 5.56 3.51 -11.18
N VAL A 120 5.81 4.49 -10.30
CA VAL A 120 5.06 5.76 -10.29
C VAL A 120 5.31 6.53 -11.59
N ALA A 121 6.55 6.62 -12.07
CA ALA A 121 6.88 7.29 -13.33
C ALA A 121 6.16 6.64 -14.53
N ILE A 122 6.11 5.31 -14.59
CA ILE A 122 5.36 4.58 -15.63
C ILE A 122 3.87 4.93 -15.54
N ALA A 123 3.29 4.88 -14.35
CA ALA A 123 1.87 5.15 -14.14
C ALA A 123 1.51 6.61 -14.51
N GLN A 124 2.36 7.58 -14.16
CA GLN A 124 2.18 8.99 -14.55
C GLN A 124 2.21 9.16 -16.08
N LEU A 125 3.16 8.56 -16.77
CA LEU A 125 3.25 8.63 -18.23
C LEU A 125 2.06 7.92 -18.91
N GLN A 126 1.61 6.80 -18.37
CA GLN A 126 0.41 6.11 -18.87
C GLN A 126 -0.86 6.94 -18.69
N TYR A 127 -0.98 7.62 -17.55
CA TYR A 127 -2.07 8.54 -17.28
C TYR A 127 -2.05 9.78 -18.20
N GLN A 128 -0.87 10.32 -18.48
CA GLN A 128 -0.68 11.48 -19.35
C GLN A 128 -0.89 11.17 -20.83
N LEU A 129 -0.55 9.96 -21.28
CA LEU A 129 -0.57 9.57 -22.70
C LEU A 129 -1.89 9.88 -23.43
N PRO A 130 -3.09 9.54 -22.90
CA PRO A 130 -4.37 9.89 -23.53
C PRO A 130 -4.72 11.39 -23.40
N ARG A 131 -4.06 12.12 -22.50
CA ARG A 131 -4.31 13.55 -22.19
C ARG A 131 -3.46 14.50 -23.01
N ILE A 132 -2.53 14.00 -23.83
CA ILE A 132 -1.75 14.82 -24.75
C ILE A 132 -2.63 15.34 -25.87
N HIS A 133 -2.70 16.64 -26.00
CA HIS A 133 -3.47 17.32 -27.03
C HIS A 133 -2.54 18.13 -27.92
N PRO A 134 -2.97 18.46 -29.18
CA PRO A 134 -2.28 19.46 -29.97
C PRO A 134 -2.28 20.76 -29.16
N SER A 135 -1.11 21.31 -28.90
CA SER A 135 -0.99 22.69 -28.47
C SER A 135 -1.70 23.51 -29.54
N GLY A 136 -2.68 24.35 -29.18
CA GLY A 136 -3.49 25.11 -30.15
C GLY A 136 -2.69 26.12 -30.98
N ASN A 137 -1.42 25.89 -31.22
CA ASN A 137 -0.52 26.66 -32.04
C ASN A 137 -0.80 26.35 -33.51
N PRO A 138 -1.05 27.38 -34.38
CA PRO A 138 -1.26 27.17 -35.81
C PRO A 138 -0.14 26.41 -36.52
N LEU A 139 1.06 26.34 -35.91
CA LEU A 139 2.21 25.56 -36.39
C LEU A 139 2.00 24.04 -36.34
N ASP A 140 1.13 23.53 -35.47
CA ASP A 140 0.78 22.10 -35.43
C ASP A 140 -0.08 21.66 -36.62
N GLN A 141 -0.61 22.62 -37.40
CA GLN A 141 -1.46 22.42 -38.61
C GLN A 141 -0.73 22.76 -39.90
N GLN A 142 0.57 22.99 -39.94
CA GLN A 142 1.29 23.15 -41.19
C GLN A 142 1.22 21.87 -42.04
N ARG A 143 0.06 21.68 -42.64
CA ARG A 143 -0.06 20.93 -43.88
C ARG A 143 0.69 21.74 -44.93
N GLY A 144 1.86 21.24 -45.33
CA GLY A 144 2.62 21.81 -46.42
C GLY A 144 1.73 22.05 -47.63
N HIS A 145 1.45 23.31 -47.96
CA HIS A 145 0.99 23.71 -49.27
C HIS A 145 2.19 23.56 -50.23
N GLY A 146 2.31 22.39 -50.84
CA GLY A 146 3.38 22.16 -51.78
C GLY A 146 3.24 20.80 -52.46
N GLY A 147 2.87 20.82 -53.72
CA GLY A 147 3.17 19.92 -54.83
C GLY A 147 3.16 18.39 -54.64
N LEU A 148 2.64 17.72 -55.63
CA LEU A 148 2.44 16.31 -55.93
C LEU A 148 3.64 15.34 -55.69
N ALA A 149 4.67 15.70 -54.93
CA ALA A 149 5.89 14.90 -54.83
C ALA A 149 6.37 14.49 -53.40
N ASN A 150 5.65 14.80 -52.32
CA ASN A 150 6.03 14.35 -50.95
C ASN A 150 4.97 13.41 -50.38
N ARG A 151 5.05 12.12 -50.70
CA ARG A 151 4.46 11.01 -49.95
C ARG A 151 5.34 10.71 -48.71
N GLY A 152 5.45 11.69 -47.82
CA GLY A 152 6.01 11.59 -46.50
C GLY A 152 5.29 12.63 -45.66
N ALA A 153 4.02 12.36 -45.30
CA ALA A 153 3.32 13.22 -44.33
C ALA A 153 4.18 13.20 -43.04
N GLY A 154 4.89 14.31 -42.76
CA GLY A 154 5.62 14.48 -41.54
C GLY A 154 4.70 14.15 -40.37
N GLU A 155 5.16 13.30 -39.46
CA GLU A 155 4.46 12.93 -38.23
C GLU A 155 4.00 14.24 -37.54
N SER A 156 2.73 14.33 -37.15
CA SER A 156 2.25 15.52 -36.44
C SER A 156 3.02 15.65 -35.11
N GLN A 157 3.21 16.86 -34.62
CA GLN A 157 3.88 17.09 -33.32
C GLN A 157 3.23 16.27 -32.20
N LEU A 158 1.92 16.03 -32.28
CA LEU A 158 1.18 15.18 -31.37
C LEU A 158 1.61 13.71 -31.44
N GLU A 159 1.85 13.20 -32.64
CA GLU A 159 2.30 11.81 -32.83
C GLU A 159 3.73 11.63 -32.35
N LEU A 160 4.59 12.61 -32.61
CA LEU A 160 5.96 12.63 -32.08
C LEU A 160 5.96 12.62 -30.55
N ASN A 161 5.15 13.46 -29.91
CA ASN A 161 5.03 13.52 -28.45
C ASN A 161 4.53 12.18 -27.87
N ARG A 162 3.49 11.59 -28.48
CA ARG A 162 2.97 10.29 -28.09
C ARG A 162 4.01 9.17 -28.25
N ARG A 163 4.74 9.20 -29.35
CA ARG A 163 5.81 8.23 -29.61
C ARG A 163 6.93 8.35 -28.58
N THR A 164 7.36 9.56 -28.26
CA THR A 164 8.37 9.83 -27.25
C THR A 164 7.94 9.28 -25.88
N ILE A 165 6.70 9.55 -25.44
CA ILE A 165 6.20 9.02 -24.17
C ILE A 165 6.12 7.48 -24.18
N ARG A 166 5.67 6.86 -25.26
CA ARG A 166 5.67 5.40 -25.39
C ARG A 166 7.10 4.81 -25.30
N GLN A 167 8.06 5.45 -25.91
CA GLN A 167 9.46 5.04 -25.80
C GLN A 167 9.99 5.17 -24.37
N GLN A 168 9.64 6.26 -23.67
CA GLN A 168 9.99 6.44 -22.25
C GLN A 168 9.34 5.34 -21.37
N ILE A 169 8.06 5.04 -21.56
CA ILE A 169 7.36 3.96 -20.86
C ILE A 169 8.09 2.62 -21.08
N ASN A 170 8.42 2.29 -22.33
CA ASN A 170 9.12 1.03 -22.65
C ASN A 170 10.50 0.95 -21.97
N LYS A 171 11.26 2.05 -21.98
CA LYS A 171 12.55 2.13 -21.28
C LYS A 171 12.41 1.91 -19.78
N LEU A 172 11.49 2.64 -19.14
CA LEU A 172 11.25 2.51 -17.70
C LEU A 172 10.74 1.09 -17.32
N GLN A 173 9.96 0.46 -18.18
CA GLN A 173 9.54 -0.94 -18.00
C GLN A 173 10.70 -1.94 -18.11
N GLN A 174 11.69 -1.67 -18.96
CA GLN A 174 12.91 -2.47 -19.02
C GLN A 174 13.74 -2.31 -17.74
N ASP A 175 13.95 -1.06 -17.30
CA ASP A 175 14.65 -0.77 -16.04
C ASP A 175 13.97 -1.45 -14.85
N LEU A 176 12.62 -1.38 -14.78
CA LEU A 176 11.85 -2.03 -13.74
C LEU A 176 12.02 -3.57 -13.74
N ARG A 177 12.09 -4.19 -14.92
CA ARG A 177 12.36 -5.64 -15.02
C ARG A 177 13.72 -6.01 -14.44
N HIS A 178 14.77 -5.23 -14.70
CA HIS A 178 16.11 -5.47 -14.13
C HIS A 178 16.10 -5.34 -12.59
N VAL A 179 15.43 -4.29 -12.06
CA VAL A 179 15.32 -4.12 -10.61
C VAL A 179 14.56 -5.31 -9.98
N ARG A 180 13.46 -5.78 -10.61
CA ARG A 180 12.70 -6.94 -10.13
C ARG A 180 13.54 -8.21 -10.08
N GLN A 181 14.30 -8.53 -11.11
CA GLN A 181 15.19 -9.69 -11.11
C GLN A 181 16.15 -9.71 -9.92
N THR A 182 16.71 -8.55 -9.58
CA THR A 182 17.58 -8.42 -8.40
C THR A 182 16.83 -8.67 -7.08
N LEU A 183 15.60 -8.16 -6.97
CA LEU A 183 14.76 -8.34 -5.78
C LEU A 183 14.27 -9.80 -5.66
N ASP A 184 13.97 -10.46 -6.77
CA ASP A 184 13.56 -11.88 -6.79
C ASP A 184 14.68 -12.78 -6.26
N ILE A 185 15.95 -12.51 -6.64
CA ILE A 185 17.10 -13.24 -6.08
C ILE A 185 17.19 -13.07 -4.56
N GLN A 186 16.95 -11.85 -4.06
CA GLN A 186 16.96 -11.60 -2.62
C GLN A 186 15.76 -12.27 -1.91
N SER A 187 14.58 -12.28 -2.54
CA SER A 187 13.38 -12.95 -2.03
C SER A 187 13.59 -14.46 -1.94
N ASN A 188 14.13 -15.08 -2.99
CA ASN A 188 14.45 -16.51 -3.00
C ASN A 188 15.45 -16.89 -1.91
N ARG A 189 16.45 -16.05 -1.62
CA ARG A 189 17.37 -16.26 -0.48
C ARG A 189 16.65 -16.20 0.87
N ARG A 190 15.65 -15.32 1.03
CA ARG A 190 14.83 -15.25 2.25
C ARG A 190 13.94 -16.48 2.40
N GLN A 191 13.33 -16.95 1.30
CA GLN A 191 12.52 -18.17 1.30
C GLN A 191 13.37 -19.41 1.62
N SER A 192 14.60 -19.49 1.12
CA SER A 192 15.52 -20.60 1.47
C SER A 192 15.92 -20.60 2.94
N ALA A 193 15.82 -19.48 3.65
CA ALA A 193 16.02 -19.41 5.10
C ALA A 193 14.85 -20.00 5.91
N HIS A 194 13.75 -20.43 5.26
CA HIS A 194 12.56 -21.05 5.88
C HIS A 194 11.91 -20.24 7.02
N LEU A 195 12.08 -18.91 7.03
CA LEU A 195 11.40 -18.05 7.99
C LEU A 195 9.98 -17.77 7.53
N PRO A 196 8.95 -18.05 8.35
CA PRO A 196 7.57 -17.68 8.03
C PRO A 196 7.43 -16.18 7.81
N GLN A 197 6.53 -15.80 6.89
CA GLN A 197 6.32 -14.42 6.48
C GLN A 197 4.90 -13.96 6.80
N VAL A 198 4.79 -12.80 7.43
CA VAL A 198 3.53 -12.11 7.73
C VAL A 198 3.47 -10.83 6.93
N ALA A 199 2.36 -10.54 6.26
CA ALA A 199 2.16 -9.26 5.60
C ALA A 199 0.99 -8.48 6.24
N LEU A 200 1.26 -7.22 6.57
CA LEU A 200 0.23 -6.27 6.99
C LEU A 200 -0.44 -5.70 5.75
N VAL A 201 -1.74 -5.89 5.64
CA VAL A 201 -2.56 -5.35 4.55
C VAL A 201 -3.71 -4.53 5.13
N GLY A 202 -4.35 -3.69 4.35
CA GLY A 202 -5.50 -2.92 4.80
C GLY A 202 -5.50 -1.51 4.28
N TYR A 203 -6.54 -0.78 4.63
CA TYR A 203 -6.79 0.57 4.16
C TYR A 203 -5.67 1.54 4.58
N THR A 204 -5.49 2.61 3.81
CA THR A 204 -4.54 3.66 4.20
C THR A 204 -4.94 4.28 5.53
N ASN A 205 -3.97 4.69 6.33
CA ASN A 205 -4.17 5.22 7.68
C ASN A 205 -4.87 4.28 8.70
N ALA A 206 -5.02 2.97 8.42
CA ALA A 206 -5.54 2.01 9.41
C ALA A 206 -4.55 1.70 10.56
N GLY A 207 -3.30 2.14 10.44
CA GLY A 207 -2.26 1.96 11.47
C GLY A 207 -1.35 0.75 11.23
N LYS A 208 -1.16 0.30 9.98
CA LYS A 208 -0.24 -0.79 9.61
C LYS A 208 1.18 -0.54 10.09
N SER A 209 1.78 0.58 9.72
CA SER A 209 3.15 0.96 10.10
C SER A 209 3.30 1.16 11.61
N THR A 210 2.26 1.69 12.28
CA THR A 210 2.22 1.81 13.74
C THR A 210 2.23 0.44 14.40
N THR A 211 1.42 -0.49 13.89
CA THR A 211 1.39 -1.88 14.38
C THR A 211 2.75 -2.56 14.20
N MET A 212 3.35 -2.43 13.02
CA MET A 212 4.68 -2.97 12.75
C MET A 212 5.72 -2.42 13.72
N ASN A 213 5.77 -1.10 13.92
CA ASN A 213 6.71 -0.46 14.84
C ASN A 213 6.48 -0.89 16.30
N GLY A 214 5.21 -1.06 16.70
CA GLY A 214 4.87 -1.58 18.01
C GLY A 214 5.38 -3.01 18.23
N LEU A 215 5.23 -3.88 17.23
CA LEU A 215 5.75 -5.25 17.28
C LEU A 215 7.29 -5.29 17.30
N LEU A 216 7.96 -4.41 16.54
CA LEU A 216 9.43 -4.26 16.57
C LEU A 216 9.93 -3.78 17.94
N SER A 217 9.21 -2.85 18.57
CA SER A 217 9.53 -2.37 19.91
C SER A 217 9.41 -3.47 20.96
N LEU A 218 8.44 -4.38 20.83
CA LEU A 218 8.34 -5.57 21.69
C LEU A 218 9.53 -6.54 21.53
N ALA A 219 10.09 -6.62 20.32
CA ALA A 219 11.26 -7.43 20.02
C ALA A 219 12.58 -6.75 20.42
N ASN A 220 12.56 -5.63 21.15
CA ASN A 220 13.73 -4.84 21.56
C ASN A 220 14.60 -4.36 20.36
N GLU A 221 13.99 -4.19 19.20
CA GLU A 221 14.69 -3.65 18.03
C GLU A 221 14.95 -2.14 18.19
N SER A 222 16.11 -1.68 17.73
CA SER A 222 16.50 -0.28 17.85
C SER A 222 15.56 0.64 17.08
N ALA A 223 15.37 1.88 17.55
CA ALA A 223 14.55 2.90 16.88
C ALA A 223 14.96 3.16 15.42
N ALA A 224 16.21 2.94 15.06
CA ALA A 224 16.73 3.06 13.68
C ALA A 224 16.14 2.05 12.70
N LYS A 225 15.57 0.93 13.20
CA LYS A 225 14.90 -0.09 12.37
C LYS A 225 13.39 0.13 12.22
N GLN A 226 12.83 1.13 12.90
CA GLN A 226 11.41 1.45 12.83
C GLN A 226 11.06 2.10 11.49
N VAL A 227 9.82 1.88 11.04
CA VAL A 227 9.26 2.49 9.84
C VAL A 227 8.75 3.88 10.17
N LEU A 228 8.90 4.82 9.23
CA LEU A 228 8.36 6.15 9.40
C LEU A 228 6.83 6.11 9.51
N VAL A 229 6.30 6.60 10.63
CA VAL A 229 4.86 6.72 10.85
C VAL A 229 4.47 8.19 10.70
N LYS A 230 3.52 8.46 9.81
CA LYS A 230 2.87 9.75 9.67
C LYS A 230 1.36 9.54 9.65
N ASP A 231 0.62 10.42 10.31
CA ASP A 231 -0.85 10.43 10.24
C ASP A 231 -1.33 11.08 8.93
N GLN A 232 -0.95 10.46 7.83
CA GLN A 232 -1.24 10.89 6.47
C GLN A 232 -1.55 9.68 5.59
N LEU A 233 -2.39 9.88 4.57
CA LEU A 233 -2.65 8.85 3.58
C LEU A 233 -1.37 8.49 2.83
N PHE A 234 -1.17 7.22 2.54
CA PHE A 234 0.01 6.68 1.86
C PHE A 234 1.34 7.07 2.53
N ALA A 235 1.39 7.04 3.88
CA ALA A 235 2.64 7.24 4.61
C ALA A 235 3.72 6.21 4.23
N THR A 236 3.29 4.99 3.86
CA THR A 236 4.15 3.90 3.37
C THR A 236 3.78 3.58 1.92
N LEU A 237 4.72 3.74 1.00
CA LEU A 237 4.62 3.31 -0.40
C LEU A 237 5.62 2.19 -0.70
N ASP A 238 6.79 2.21 -0.08
CA ASP A 238 7.81 1.18 -0.21
C ASP A 238 7.58 0.08 0.82
N THR A 239 7.57 -1.17 0.38
CA THR A 239 7.49 -2.32 1.29
C THR A 239 8.72 -2.37 2.18
N SER A 240 8.52 -2.45 3.48
CA SER A 240 9.60 -2.67 4.43
C SER A 240 9.44 -4.04 5.09
N ILE A 241 10.49 -4.87 5.04
CA ILE A 241 10.52 -6.19 5.65
C ILE A 241 11.42 -6.14 6.86
N ARG A 242 10.94 -6.67 8.00
CA ARG A 242 11.68 -6.72 9.25
C ARG A 242 11.55 -8.11 9.87
N LYS A 243 12.57 -8.50 10.61
CA LYS A 243 12.59 -9.75 11.37
C LYS A 243 12.09 -9.48 12.79
N ILE A 244 11.16 -10.26 13.24
CA ILE A 244 10.70 -10.28 14.63
C ILE A 244 11.37 -11.45 15.33
N SER A 245 12.15 -11.15 16.36
CA SER A 245 12.84 -12.13 17.21
C SER A 245 12.43 -11.90 18.66
N LEU A 246 11.76 -12.88 19.26
CA LEU A 246 11.40 -12.84 20.68
C LEU A 246 12.12 -13.95 21.42
N PRO A 247 12.50 -13.74 22.70
CA PRO A 247 13.13 -14.77 23.49
C PRO A 247 12.30 -16.06 23.52
N GLN A 248 12.94 -17.19 23.29
CA GLN A 248 12.34 -18.53 23.35
C GLN A 248 11.23 -18.82 22.32
N MET A 249 11.06 -17.95 21.32
CA MET A 249 10.06 -18.10 20.26
C MET A 249 10.76 -18.12 18.89
N PRO A 250 10.21 -18.85 17.90
CA PRO A 250 10.76 -18.83 16.54
C PRO A 250 10.70 -17.45 15.91
N ASP A 251 11.69 -17.15 15.09
CA ASP A 251 11.73 -15.92 14.31
C ASP A 251 10.73 -15.96 13.16
N PHE A 252 10.19 -14.80 12.80
CA PHE A 252 9.40 -14.63 11.56
C PHE A 252 9.68 -13.26 10.93
N LEU A 253 9.33 -13.13 9.65
CA LEU A 253 9.41 -11.87 8.94
C LEU A 253 8.04 -11.19 8.92
N ILE A 254 8.04 -9.87 9.11
CA ILE A 254 6.85 -9.04 8.96
C ILE A 254 7.10 -7.98 7.90
N SER A 255 6.14 -7.79 6.99
CA SER A 255 6.19 -6.76 5.95
C SER A 255 5.05 -5.75 6.12
N ASP A 256 5.38 -4.45 6.00
CA ASP A 256 4.41 -3.38 5.86
C ASP A 256 4.18 -3.13 4.38
N THR A 257 2.93 -3.11 3.94
CA THR A 257 2.55 -2.92 2.54
C THR A 257 1.85 -1.58 2.32
N VAL A 258 1.72 -1.20 1.05
CA VAL A 258 0.97 -0.01 0.64
C VAL A 258 -0.48 -0.10 1.12
N GLY A 259 -1.01 1.00 1.67
CA GLY A 259 -2.41 1.07 2.05
C GLY A 259 -3.35 1.18 0.85
N PHE A 260 -4.48 0.50 0.91
CA PHE A 260 -5.54 0.64 -0.09
C PHE A 260 -6.36 1.91 0.16
N ILE A 261 -6.98 2.41 -0.88
CA ILE A 261 -7.88 3.57 -0.86
C ILE A 261 -9.06 3.31 -1.79
N SER A 262 -10.17 4.00 -1.53
CA SER A 262 -11.33 3.92 -2.42
C SER A 262 -11.02 4.49 -3.81
N LYS A 263 -11.69 3.97 -4.84
CA LYS A 263 -11.55 4.42 -6.23
C LYS A 263 -10.09 4.42 -6.74
N LEU A 264 -9.27 3.45 -6.28
CA LEU A 264 -7.92 3.29 -6.81
C LEU A 264 -8.01 2.77 -8.25
N PRO A 265 -7.48 3.48 -9.26
CA PRO A 265 -7.53 3.05 -10.65
C PRO A 265 -6.85 1.70 -10.87
N HIS A 266 -7.45 0.85 -11.70
CA HIS A 266 -6.90 -0.49 -12.00
C HIS A 266 -5.45 -0.45 -12.50
N ASN A 267 -5.11 0.54 -13.33
CA ASN A 267 -3.74 0.73 -13.83
C ASN A 267 -2.73 0.96 -12.68
N LEU A 268 -3.16 1.60 -11.57
CA LEU A 268 -2.33 1.79 -10.40
C LEU A 268 -2.20 0.50 -9.58
N ILE A 269 -3.26 -0.28 -9.43
CA ILE A 269 -3.22 -1.59 -8.77
C ILE A 269 -2.20 -2.48 -9.49
N GLU A 270 -2.22 -2.49 -10.83
CA GLU A 270 -1.28 -3.26 -11.64
C GLU A 270 0.16 -2.74 -11.52
N ALA A 271 0.36 -1.42 -11.52
CA ALA A 271 1.65 -0.80 -11.29
C ALA A 271 2.24 -1.20 -9.92
N PHE A 272 1.41 -1.26 -8.86
CA PHE A 272 1.83 -1.63 -7.50
C PHE A 272 1.76 -3.13 -7.19
N ARG A 273 1.40 -3.97 -8.17
CA ARG A 273 1.34 -5.43 -7.99
C ARG A 273 2.63 -6.01 -7.41
N SER A 274 3.79 -5.46 -7.74
CA SER A 274 5.07 -5.94 -7.21
C SER A 274 5.36 -5.46 -5.79
N THR A 275 4.86 -4.31 -5.35
CA THR A 275 4.94 -3.89 -3.93
C THR A 275 3.97 -4.68 -3.06
N LEU A 276 2.93 -5.25 -3.66
CA LEU A 276 2.01 -6.18 -3.02
C LEU A 276 2.45 -7.66 -3.16
N ALA A 277 3.56 -7.93 -3.85
CA ALA A 277 4.09 -9.29 -4.00
C ALA A 277 4.44 -9.95 -2.67
N GLU A 278 4.87 -9.15 -1.66
CA GLU A 278 5.11 -9.67 -0.31
C GLU A 278 3.82 -10.23 0.34
N ALA A 279 2.67 -9.65 0.05
CA ALA A 279 1.38 -10.22 0.48
C ALA A 279 1.06 -11.54 -0.26
N GLN A 280 1.51 -11.69 -1.53
CA GLN A 280 1.33 -12.95 -2.27
C GLN A 280 2.21 -14.07 -1.72
N THR A 281 3.41 -13.77 -1.24
CA THR A 281 4.36 -14.76 -0.70
C THR A 281 4.16 -15.04 0.78
N ALA A 282 3.48 -14.16 1.52
CA ALA A 282 3.25 -14.30 2.94
C ALA A 282 2.47 -15.58 3.30
N ASP A 283 2.84 -16.20 4.43
CA ASP A 283 2.15 -17.37 5.00
C ASP A 283 0.89 -16.96 5.76
N LEU A 284 0.87 -15.73 6.29
CA LEU A 284 -0.24 -15.16 7.04
C LEU A 284 -0.44 -13.69 6.65
N LEU A 285 -1.68 -13.30 6.40
CA LEU A 285 -2.06 -11.90 6.22
C LEU A 285 -2.67 -11.36 7.51
N ILE A 286 -2.37 -10.11 7.83
CA ILE A 286 -3.03 -9.36 8.90
C ILE A 286 -3.70 -8.16 8.26
N GLN A 287 -5.02 -8.20 8.15
CA GLN A 287 -5.80 -7.07 7.66
C GLN A 287 -6.04 -6.10 8.79
N VAL A 288 -5.28 -4.99 8.79
CA VAL A 288 -5.43 -3.92 9.77
C VAL A 288 -6.55 -3.00 9.33
N VAL A 289 -7.52 -2.81 10.22
CA VAL A 289 -8.74 -2.01 9.98
C VAL A 289 -8.90 -0.99 11.09
N ASP A 290 -9.35 0.22 10.77
CA ASP A 290 -9.67 1.25 11.76
C ASP A 290 -11.04 0.94 12.39
N ALA A 291 -11.05 0.48 13.64
CA ALA A 291 -12.28 0.13 14.36
C ALA A 291 -13.17 1.33 14.68
N SER A 292 -12.60 2.54 14.68
CA SER A 292 -13.33 3.77 14.98
C SER A 292 -14.04 4.36 13.75
N SER A 293 -13.79 3.80 12.54
CA SER A 293 -14.38 4.30 11.30
C SER A 293 -15.83 3.84 11.13
N SER A 294 -16.72 4.76 10.76
CA SER A 294 -18.09 4.46 10.37
C SER A 294 -18.19 3.67 9.05
N GLN A 295 -17.10 3.66 8.25
CA GLN A 295 -17.04 3.00 6.93
C GLN A 295 -16.27 1.66 6.96
N LEU A 296 -16.25 1.01 8.12
CA LEU A 296 -15.55 -0.25 8.34
C LEU A 296 -15.92 -1.34 7.30
N PRO A 297 -17.20 -1.58 6.95
CA PRO A 297 -17.55 -2.58 5.94
C PRO A 297 -16.94 -2.27 4.56
N GLN A 298 -16.96 -1.01 4.14
CA GLN A 298 -16.40 -0.58 2.87
C GLN A 298 -14.87 -0.73 2.83
N MET A 299 -14.18 -0.42 3.94
CA MET A 299 -12.73 -0.61 4.05
C MET A 299 -12.34 -2.07 3.92
N LEU A 300 -13.13 -2.98 4.52
CA LEU A 300 -12.94 -4.42 4.40
C LEU A 300 -13.14 -4.87 2.96
N ASP A 301 -14.23 -4.46 2.32
CA ASP A 301 -14.56 -4.81 0.94
C ASP A 301 -13.52 -4.29 -0.05
N THR A 302 -13.14 -3.01 0.04
CA THR A 302 -12.09 -2.41 -0.81
C THR A 302 -10.77 -3.18 -0.69
N THR A 303 -10.37 -3.56 0.52
CA THR A 303 -9.16 -4.35 0.75
C THR A 303 -9.29 -5.74 0.11
N GLN A 304 -10.43 -6.40 0.28
CA GLN A 304 -10.68 -7.73 -0.28
C GLN A 304 -10.70 -7.71 -1.81
N GLN A 305 -11.34 -6.71 -2.42
CA GLN A 305 -11.34 -6.53 -3.88
C GLN A 305 -9.91 -6.31 -4.41
N ALA A 306 -9.12 -5.47 -3.75
CA ALA A 306 -7.73 -5.22 -4.13
C ALA A 306 -6.87 -6.48 -4.01
N LEU A 307 -7.01 -7.27 -2.94
CA LEU A 307 -6.31 -8.55 -2.77
C LEU A 307 -6.71 -9.55 -3.87
N THR A 308 -7.99 -9.62 -4.19
CA THR A 308 -8.52 -10.48 -5.27
C THR A 308 -7.96 -10.07 -6.63
N ALA A 309 -7.90 -8.76 -6.92
CA ALA A 309 -7.36 -8.22 -8.19
C ALA A 309 -5.87 -8.58 -8.42
N ILE A 310 -5.09 -8.75 -7.34
CA ILE A 310 -3.69 -9.20 -7.43
C ILE A 310 -3.53 -10.72 -7.34
N GLY A 311 -4.64 -11.48 -7.32
CA GLY A 311 -4.63 -12.96 -7.34
C GLY A 311 -4.43 -13.60 -5.97
N ILE A 312 -4.69 -12.89 -4.87
CA ILE A 312 -4.66 -13.46 -3.53
C ILE A 312 -6.04 -14.01 -3.17
N HIS A 313 -6.13 -15.34 -3.09
CA HIS A 313 -7.34 -16.06 -2.71
C HIS A 313 -7.03 -17.04 -1.58
N ASN A 314 -7.95 -17.20 -0.63
CA ASN A 314 -7.93 -18.26 0.40
C ASN A 314 -6.64 -18.33 1.26
N LYS A 315 -5.96 -17.20 1.50
CA LYS A 315 -4.84 -17.16 2.44
C LYS A 315 -5.32 -17.07 3.90
N PRO A 316 -4.59 -17.69 4.84
CA PRO A 316 -4.84 -17.47 6.27
C PRO A 316 -4.81 -15.98 6.58
N MET A 317 -5.82 -15.48 7.29
CA MET A 317 -5.95 -14.05 7.56
C MET A 317 -6.42 -13.80 9.00
N ILE A 318 -5.79 -12.82 9.66
CA ILE A 318 -6.22 -12.23 10.93
C ILE A 318 -6.82 -10.87 10.61
N TYR A 319 -8.01 -10.60 11.13
CA TYR A 319 -8.63 -9.28 11.08
C TYR A 319 -8.25 -8.50 12.34
N ALA A 320 -7.45 -7.47 12.18
CA ALA A 320 -6.90 -6.68 13.29
C ALA A 320 -7.59 -5.31 13.34
N TYR A 321 -8.62 -5.19 14.17
CA TYR A 321 -9.40 -3.97 14.39
C TYR A 321 -8.62 -3.04 15.31
N ASN A 322 -7.83 -2.18 14.71
CA ASN A 322 -6.97 -1.20 15.39
C ASN A 322 -7.73 0.05 15.79
N LYS A 323 -7.13 0.89 16.62
CA LYS A 323 -7.72 2.12 17.18
C LYS A 323 -8.99 1.85 18.00
N SER A 324 -9.14 0.64 18.53
CA SER A 324 -10.27 0.29 19.38
C SER A 324 -10.34 1.14 20.65
N ASP A 325 -9.22 1.72 21.09
CA ASP A 325 -9.15 2.72 22.16
C ASP A 325 -9.97 4.00 21.91
N ARG A 326 -10.36 4.25 20.66
CA ARG A 326 -11.24 5.36 20.26
C ARG A 326 -12.73 4.96 20.26
N THR A 327 -13.05 3.69 20.52
CA THR A 327 -14.42 3.22 20.62
C THR A 327 -14.89 3.17 22.07
N ASN A 328 -16.17 3.43 22.33
CA ASN A 328 -16.71 3.56 23.69
C ASN A 328 -16.65 2.29 24.54
N ASN A 329 -16.46 1.12 23.94
CA ASN A 329 -16.53 -0.19 24.62
C ASN A 329 -15.16 -0.87 24.81
N PHE A 330 -14.07 -0.24 24.44
CA PHE A 330 -12.75 -0.86 24.53
C PHE A 330 -12.18 -0.73 25.96
N VAL A 331 -12.05 -1.85 26.65
CA VAL A 331 -11.40 -1.94 27.96
C VAL A 331 -10.04 -2.61 27.88
N LYS A 332 -9.95 -3.70 27.10
CA LYS A 332 -8.74 -4.51 26.91
C LYS A 332 -8.78 -5.17 25.53
N PRO A 333 -7.63 -5.63 25.01
CA PRO A 333 -7.63 -6.37 23.75
C PRO A 333 -8.46 -7.64 23.84
N GLU A 334 -9.27 -7.91 22.82
CA GLU A 334 -10.18 -9.03 22.77
C GLU A 334 -9.97 -9.81 21.47
N ILE A 335 -9.98 -11.15 21.55
CA ILE A 335 -9.88 -12.04 20.40
C ILE A 335 -11.21 -12.75 20.20
N ILE A 336 -11.79 -12.62 19.00
CA ILE A 336 -13.01 -13.31 18.58
C ILE A 336 -12.71 -14.09 17.30
N GLY A 337 -12.52 -15.40 17.42
CA GLY A 337 -12.11 -16.25 16.30
C GLY A 337 -10.76 -15.84 15.70
N ASN A 338 -10.76 -15.40 14.45
CA ASN A 338 -9.58 -14.89 13.74
C ASN A 338 -9.48 -13.35 13.80
N SER A 339 -10.28 -12.71 14.62
CA SER A 339 -10.32 -11.25 14.76
C SER A 339 -9.74 -10.83 16.10
N ILE A 340 -9.06 -9.69 16.13
CA ILE A 340 -8.57 -9.04 17.34
C ILE A 340 -8.97 -7.57 17.36
N TYR A 341 -9.56 -7.11 18.46
CA TYR A 341 -9.80 -5.71 18.76
C TYR A 341 -8.67 -5.21 19.64
N TYR A 342 -7.92 -4.20 19.17
CA TYR A 342 -6.69 -3.78 19.83
C TYR A 342 -6.35 -2.31 19.56
N SER A 343 -5.36 -1.79 20.29
CA SER A 343 -4.72 -0.51 20.00
C SER A 343 -3.24 -0.72 19.74
N ALA A 344 -2.76 -0.29 18.58
CA ALA A 344 -1.34 -0.37 18.22
C ALA A 344 -0.44 0.51 19.10
N LEU A 345 -1.02 1.41 19.91
CA LEU A 345 -0.31 2.27 20.86
C LEU A 345 -0.13 1.60 22.23
N GLN A 346 -0.84 0.50 22.51
CA GLN A 346 -0.82 -0.18 23.80
C GLN A 346 0.01 -1.46 23.76
N THR A 347 0.99 -1.57 24.63
CA THR A 347 1.89 -2.74 24.75
C THR A 347 1.12 -4.04 25.02
N SER A 348 0.09 -4.01 25.86
CA SER A 348 -0.76 -5.18 26.17
C SER A 348 -1.48 -5.69 24.94
N SER A 349 -2.01 -4.78 24.12
CA SER A 349 -2.68 -5.08 22.85
C SER A 349 -1.73 -5.74 21.85
N LEU A 350 -0.51 -5.22 21.73
CA LEU A 350 0.51 -5.77 20.85
C LEU A 350 0.99 -7.15 21.30
N LYS A 351 1.10 -7.39 22.61
CA LYS A 351 1.41 -8.73 23.16
C LYS A 351 0.30 -9.74 22.83
N THR A 352 -0.95 -9.33 22.88
CA THR A 352 -2.08 -10.19 22.50
C THR A 352 -2.06 -10.50 21.01
N LEU A 353 -1.80 -9.49 20.16
CA LEU A 353 -1.68 -9.66 18.70
C LEU A 353 -0.52 -10.62 18.34
N ILE A 354 0.66 -10.46 18.95
CA ILE A 354 1.80 -11.30 18.65
C ILE A 354 1.55 -12.75 19.03
N ASN A 355 0.88 -13.00 20.16
CA ASN A 355 0.47 -14.35 20.55
C ASN A 355 -0.50 -14.98 19.55
N LEU A 356 -1.43 -14.19 18.98
CA LEU A 356 -2.34 -14.65 17.93
C LEU A 356 -1.57 -14.99 16.64
N ILE A 357 -0.58 -14.17 16.27
CA ILE A 357 0.30 -14.43 15.13
C ILE A 357 1.04 -15.76 15.31
N TYR A 358 1.67 -15.98 16.47
CA TYR A 358 2.37 -17.25 16.77
C TYR A 358 1.43 -18.46 16.70
N LYS A 359 0.22 -18.34 17.22
CA LYS A 359 -0.78 -19.41 17.18
C LYS A 359 -1.13 -19.82 15.74
N HIS A 360 -1.16 -18.85 14.81
CA HIS A 360 -1.45 -19.13 13.40
C HIS A 360 -0.24 -19.63 12.61
N LEU A 361 0.94 -19.00 12.77
CA LEU A 361 2.15 -19.36 12.03
C LEU A 361 2.72 -20.71 12.46
N PHE A 362 2.72 -20.97 13.76
CA PHE A 362 3.41 -22.13 14.35
C PHE A 362 2.43 -23.16 14.91
N LYS A 363 1.23 -23.26 14.31
CA LYS A 363 0.18 -24.20 14.74
C LYS A 363 0.64 -25.66 14.80
N GLN A 364 1.55 -26.06 13.94
CA GLN A 364 2.08 -27.42 13.85
C GLN A 364 3.35 -27.64 14.70
N TYR A 365 3.89 -26.58 15.27
CA TYR A 365 5.07 -26.67 16.13
C TYR A 365 4.68 -27.19 17.52
N HIS A 366 5.58 -27.96 18.11
CA HIS A 366 5.41 -28.47 19.47
C HIS A 366 6.70 -28.42 20.24
N VAL A 367 6.59 -28.53 21.56
CA VAL A 367 7.74 -28.58 22.46
C VAL A 367 8.27 -30.01 22.50
N MET A 368 9.58 -30.16 22.25
CA MET A 368 10.27 -31.45 22.29
C MET A 368 11.49 -31.35 23.20
N LYS A 369 11.69 -32.35 24.06
CA LYS A 369 12.91 -32.49 24.88
C LYS A 369 13.84 -33.50 24.24
N VAL A 370 15.11 -33.13 24.08
CA VAL A 370 16.13 -34.01 23.49
C VAL A 370 17.38 -34.01 24.34
N LEU A 371 18.01 -35.18 24.51
CA LEU A 371 19.31 -35.34 25.14
C LEU A 371 20.38 -35.51 24.06
N ILE A 372 21.34 -34.58 24.01
CA ILE A 372 22.43 -34.62 23.04
C ILE A 372 23.74 -34.90 23.76
N PRO A 373 24.44 -36.02 23.41
CA PRO A 373 25.75 -36.31 23.95
C PRO A 373 26.77 -35.23 23.61
N PHE A 374 27.67 -34.89 24.54
CA PHE A 374 28.71 -33.86 24.33
C PHE A 374 29.63 -34.15 23.14
N ALA A 375 29.78 -35.41 22.75
CA ALA A 375 30.60 -35.82 21.61
C ALA A 375 30.03 -35.37 20.24
N ASP A 376 28.71 -35.15 20.12
CA ASP A 376 28.06 -34.84 18.86
C ASP A 376 28.03 -33.33 18.57
N LYS A 377 29.21 -32.79 18.22
CA LYS A 377 29.38 -31.36 17.92
C LYS A 377 28.50 -30.87 16.75
N LYS A 378 28.26 -31.75 15.76
CA LYS A 378 27.43 -31.37 14.57
C LYS A 378 25.99 -31.17 15.00
N LEU A 379 25.47 -32.02 15.85
CA LEU A 379 24.10 -31.94 16.32
C LEU A 379 23.89 -30.73 17.26
N HIS A 380 24.86 -30.44 18.13
CA HIS A 380 24.87 -29.22 18.93
C HIS A 380 24.81 -27.97 18.06
N HIS A 381 25.61 -27.90 16.99
CA HIS A 381 25.58 -26.77 16.06
C HIS A 381 24.21 -26.64 15.37
N TYR A 382 23.61 -27.76 14.96
CA TYR A 382 22.25 -27.76 14.37
C TYR A 382 21.20 -27.28 15.39
N ILE A 383 21.24 -27.73 16.63
CA ILE A 383 20.30 -27.32 17.69
C ILE A 383 20.40 -25.83 18.00
N HIS A 384 21.59 -25.24 17.94
CA HIS A 384 21.76 -23.81 18.15
C HIS A 384 21.16 -22.95 17.00
N GLN A 385 20.78 -23.56 15.88
CA GLN A 385 20.01 -22.92 14.82
C GLN A 385 18.49 -23.03 15.03
N LEU A 386 18.03 -23.83 16.02
CA LEU A 386 16.63 -24.01 16.36
C LEU A 386 16.23 -23.11 17.54
N THR A 387 14.93 -23.07 17.82
CA THR A 387 14.39 -22.30 18.95
C THR A 387 14.56 -23.09 20.23
N ILE A 388 15.54 -22.69 21.04
CA ILE A 388 15.82 -23.28 22.36
C ILE A 388 14.99 -22.53 23.39
N GLN A 389 14.08 -23.24 24.08
CA GLN A 389 13.33 -22.68 25.20
C GLN A 389 14.07 -22.85 26.55
N ARG A 390 14.73 -23.99 26.74
CA ARG A 390 15.49 -24.29 27.95
C ARG A 390 16.66 -25.20 27.61
N GLN A 391 17.75 -25.06 28.39
CA GLN A 391 18.94 -25.88 28.26
C GLN A 391 19.40 -26.29 29.67
N GLU A 392 19.73 -27.58 29.84
CA GLU A 392 20.25 -28.14 31.09
C GLU A 392 21.43 -29.08 30.79
N TYR A 393 22.47 -29.00 31.60
CA TYR A 393 23.63 -29.89 31.48
C TYR A 393 23.49 -31.10 32.42
N THR A 394 23.75 -32.28 31.89
CA THR A 394 23.75 -33.54 32.66
C THR A 394 25.04 -34.31 32.43
N PHE A 395 25.29 -35.37 33.19
CA PHE A 395 26.45 -36.22 32.97
C PHE A 395 26.48 -36.93 31.62
N ALA A 396 25.32 -37.21 31.02
CA ALA A 396 25.17 -37.90 29.73
C ALA A 396 25.22 -36.97 28.51
N GLY A 397 25.10 -35.66 28.71
CA GLY A 397 25.02 -34.69 27.65
C GLY A 397 24.21 -33.46 28.03
N THR A 398 23.78 -32.70 27.05
CA THR A 398 22.93 -31.51 27.22
C THR A 398 21.47 -31.83 26.88
N ILE A 399 20.56 -31.56 27.79
CA ILE A 399 19.12 -31.61 27.56
C ILE A 399 18.69 -30.27 27.02
N TYR A 400 18.08 -30.30 25.85
CA TYR A 400 17.46 -29.13 25.23
C TYR A 400 15.94 -29.30 25.21
N GLN A 401 15.23 -28.27 25.63
CA GLN A 401 13.81 -28.12 25.37
C GLN A 401 13.65 -27.19 24.16
N LEU A 402 13.17 -27.76 23.04
CA LEU A 402 13.12 -27.11 21.76
C LEU A 402 11.66 -26.89 21.35
N PHE A 403 11.40 -25.80 20.66
CA PHE A 403 10.14 -25.59 19.97
C PHE A 403 10.36 -25.83 18.47
N VAL A 404 9.86 -26.95 17.95
CA VAL A 404 10.24 -27.52 16.66
C VAL A 404 9.06 -27.77 15.74
N SER A 405 9.31 -27.66 14.43
CA SER A 405 8.38 -28.09 13.40
C SER A 405 8.33 -29.63 13.31
N PRO A 406 7.27 -30.22 12.71
CA PRO A 406 7.19 -31.67 12.49
C PRO A 406 8.40 -32.26 11.76
N GLN A 407 8.96 -31.53 10.78
CA GLN A 407 10.15 -31.98 10.04
C GLN A 407 11.43 -31.97 10.90
N GLN A 408 11.57 -30.94 11.75
CA GLN A 408 12.69 -30.83 12.70
C GLN A 408 12.58 -31.91 13.78
N ALA A 409 11.37 -32.17 14.27
CA ALA A 409 11.10 -33.21 15.25
C ALA A 409 11.48 -34.61 14.71
N LEU A 410 11.14 -34.94 13.47
CA LEU A 410 11.52 -36.21 12.83
C LEU A 410 13.05 -36.41 12.82
N LYS A 411 13.83 -35.35 12.54
CA LYS A 411 15.29 -35.42 12.56
C LYS A 411 15.88 -35.67 13.95
N LEU A 412 15.17 -35.19 14.98
CA LEU A 412 15.60 -35.27 16.37
C LEU A 412 14.99 -36.45 17.17
N GLN A 413 14.11 -37.22 16.52
CA GLN A 413 13.34 -38.29 17.19
C GLN A 413 14.19 -39.32 17.93
N LYS A 414 15.40 -39.65 17.41
CA LYS A 414 16.33 -40.58 18.04
C LYS A 414 16.88 -40.10 19.38
N TYR A 415 16.83 -38.80 19.66
CA TYR A 415 17.37 -38.15 20.84
C TYR A 415 16.29 -37.68 21.80
N GLN A 416 15.01 -37.97 21.46
CA GLN A 416 13.88 -37.52 22.26
C GLN A 416 13.87 -38.21 23.63
N LEU A 417 13.66 -37.39 24.67
CA LEU A 417 13.37 -37.90 26.03
C LEU A 417 11.86 -38.04 26.17
N ASN A 418 11.43 -39.17 26.73
CA ASN A 418 10.04 -39.43 27.07
C ASN A 418 9.51 -38.50 28.16
#